data_fe57002c0bf921362721f4dbf8f9fcc5
#
_entry.id   fe57002c0bf921362721f4dbf8f9fcc5
#
_cell.length_a   1.000
_cell.length_b   1.000
_cell.length_c   1.000
_cell.angle_alpha   90.00
_cell.angle_beta   90.00
_cell.angle_gamma   90.00
#
_symmetry.space_group_name_H-M   'P 1'
#
loop_
_entity.id
_entity.type
_entity.pdbx_description
1 polymer ?
#
loop_
_entity_poly.entity_id
_entity_poly.type
_entity_poly.pdbx_seq_one_letter_code
_entity_poly.pdbx_strand_id
1 'polypeptide(L)'
;LKTTNRFSEDIDLSVDTRGCSRTQNDKRLERAAKKYVSLPRDATQGKTNRSEVIAVYTYDPITAFDADDALQRFGKLKVEATSFTISEPVDSLEISAMLYNLATEEQKKILETVYDVKPFFIQTITLERIFVDKLFAAEAYVRHSSINQRAFEAAKHIYDLAVIAQHPKVSALLSDSDKLKNLLEIRMKEEQGRLDGIPGVAPTEFIFFTQAGDNSDVRKAYETMQNRYVLREQDRIEFETAVKALMNIQESLLK
;
A
#
# COMPACT_ATOMS: atom_id res chain seq x y z
N LEU A 1 1.09 -2.51 8.08
CA LEU A 1 1.60 -3.87 8.22
C LEU A 1 3.00 -3.82 8.86
N LYS A 2 3.25 -4.56 9.91
CA LYS A 2 4.59 -4.71 10.54
C LYS A 2 5.64 -5.30 9.57
N THR A 3 5.25 -5.56 8.33
CA THR A 3 6.04 -6.28 7.34
C THR A 3 7.00 -5.38 6.57
N THR A 4 6.59 -4.16 6.21
CA THR A 4 7.43 -3.28 5.38
C THR A 4 8.32 -2.35 6.18
N ASN A 5 8.09 -2.18 7.48
CA ASN A 5 8.88 -1.32 8.39
C ASN A 5 9.16 0.10 7.86
N ARG A 6 8.33 0.58 6.95
CA ARG A 6 8.38 1.95 6.45
C ARG A 6 7.14 2.73 6.82
N PHE A 7 7.27 4.03 6.83
CA PHE A 7 6.15 4.95 7.04
C PHE A 7 5.11 4.82 5.90
N SER A 8 3.84 4.89 6.25
CA SER A 8 2.72 4.94 5.30
C SER A 8 1.94 6.23 5.50
N GLU A 9 1.54 6.85 4.41
CA GLU A 9 0.87 8.15 4.40
C GLU A 9 -0.65 8.01 4.32
N ASP A 10 -1.11 6.88 3.81
CA ASP A 10 -2.51 6.63 3.46
C ASP A 10 -3.06 5.46 4.28
N ILE A 11 -4.37 5.49 4.51
CA ILE A 11 -5.14 4.38 5.05
C ILE A 11 -6.03 3.85 3.93
N ASP A 12 -5.73 2.64 3.46
CA ASP A 12 -6.47 1.96 2.41
C ASP A 12 -7.51 1.03 3.01
N LEU A 13 -8.76 1.21 2.63
CA LEU A 13 -9.91 0.42 3.09
C LEU A 13 -10.59 -0.27 1.91
N SER A 14 -10.62 -1.61 1.94
CA SER A 14 -11.47 -2.38 1.02
C SER A 14 -12.86 -2.53 1.62
N VAL A 15 -13.88 -2.14 0.86
CA VAL A 15 -15.27 -2.15 1.31
C VAL A 15 -16.05 -3.19 0.52
N ASP A 16 -16.51 -4.24 1.17
CA ASP A 16 -17.36 -5.24 0.53
C ASP A 16 -18.73 -4.63 0.18
N THR A 17 -19.02 -4.55 -1.10
CA THR A 17 -20.27 -4.03 -1.66
C THR A 17 -21.02 -5.04 -2.50
N ARG A 18 -20.64 -6.31 -2.43
CA ARG A 18 -21.33 -7.40 -3.15
C ARG A 18 -22.81 -7.44 -2.76
N GLY A 19 -23.68 -7.57 -3.75
CA GLY A 19 -25.13 -7.57 -3.54
C GLY A 19 -25.74 -6.21 -3.17
N CYS A 20 -24.95 -5.14 -3.11
CA CYS A 20 -25.46 -3.80 -2.85
C CYS A 20 -26.02 -3.14 -4.11
N SER A 21 -27.11 -2.40 -3.97
CA SER A 21 -27.51 -1.42 -4.98
C SER A 21 -26.49 -0.28 -5.05
N ARG A 22 -26.52 0.50 -6.14
CA ARG A 22 -25.64 1.66 -6.32
C ARG A 22 -25.66 2.61 -5.11
N THR A 23 -26.84 2.97 -4.66
CA THR A 23 -26.98 3.89 -3.51
C THR A 23 -26.44 3.28 -2.21
N GLN A 24 -26.57 1.97 -2.04
CA GLN A 24 -25.99 1.28 -0.87
C GLN A 24 -24.46 1.23 -0.95
N ASN A 25 -23.89 1.00 -2.13
CA ASN A 25 -22.46 1.06 -2.36
C ASN A 25 -21.89 2.44 -2.00
N ASP A 26 -22.47 3.51 -2.59
CA ASP A 26 -22.02 4.88 -2.33
C ASP A 26 -22.08 5.22 -0.83
N LYS A 27 -23.15 4.82 -0.15
CA LYS A 27 -23.30 5.01 1.31
C LYS A 27 -22.27 4.22 2.13
N ARG A 28 -21.94 2.99 1.72
CA ARG A 28 -20.93 2.18 2.42
C ARG A 28 -19.53 2.78 2.27
N LEU A 29 -19.16 3.18 1.06
CA LEU A 29 -17.87 3.83 0.78
C LEU A 29 -17.72 5.14 1.56
N GLU A 30 -18.73 6.01 1.48
CA GLU A 30 -18.73 7.29 2.21
C GLU A 30 -18.68 7.06 3.73
N ARG A 31 -19.41 6.07 4.25
CA ARG A 31 -19.37 5.73 5.67
C ARG A 31 -18.00 5.21 6.11
N ALA A 32 -17.34 4.39 5.28
CA ALA A 32 -16.00 3.87 5.57
C ALA A 32 -14.96 5.00 5.61
N ALA A 33 -15.07 6.02 4.75
CA ALA A 33 -14.13 7.13 4.69
C ALA A 33 -14.43 8.29 5.64
N LYS A 34 -15.62 8.34 6.26
CA LYS A 34 -16.21 9.58 6.80
C LYS A 34 -15.88 9.93 8.24
N LYS A 35 -15.42 9.03 9.10
CA LYS A 35 -15.32 9.34 10.54
C LYS A 35 -13.98 8.92 11.14
N TYR A 36 -13.01 9.75 10.96
CA TYR A 36 -11.83 9.77 11.80
C TYR A 36 -11.95 10.93 12.77
N VAL A 37 -12.29 10.60 13.94
CA VAL A 37 -13.10 11.21 14.98
C VAL A 37 -12.77 12.64 15.40
N SER A 38 -11.57 13.14 15.26
CA SER A 38 -11.19 14.48 15.79
C SER A 38 -10.55 15.38 14.75
N LEU A 39 -10.36 14.91 13.53
CA LEU A 39 -9.69 15.69 12.50
C LEU A 39 -10.70 16.32 11.55
N PRO A 40 -10.56 17.61 11.20
CA PRO A 40 -11.39 18.25 10.20
C PRO A 40 -11.13 17.65 8.82
N ARG A 41 -12.22 17.35 8.07
CA ARG A 41 -12.13 16.89 6.69
C ARG A 41 -11.97 18.09 5.76
N ASP A 42 -10.99 18.04 4.88
CA ASP A 42 -10.84 19.01 3.80
C ASP A 42 -11.73 18.60 2.61
N ALA A 43 -12.86 19.30 2.44
CA ALA A 43 -13.79 19.04 1.37
C ALA A 43 -13.26 19.40 -0.03
N THR A 44 -12.17 20.16 -0.13
CA THR A 44 -11.61 20.63 -1.40
C THR A 44 -10.62 19.62 -2.02
N GLN A 45 -10.10 18.68 -1.23
CA GLN A 45 -9.08 17.73 -1.64
C GLN A 45 -9.58 16.28 -1.78
N GLY A 46 -10.84 16.05 -1.48
CA GLY A 46 -11.43 14.72 -1.61
C GLY A 46 -11.87 14.39 -3.03
N LYS A 47 -12.07 13.08 -3.29
CA LYS A 47 -12.63 12.57 -4.54
C LYS A 47 -13.71 11.53 -4.22
N THR A 48 -14.80 11.58 -4.96
CA THR A 48 -15.85 10.54 -4.87
C THR A 48 -16.20 10.09 -6.28
N ASN A 49 -16.10 8.79 -6.51
CA ASN A 49 -16.60 8.14 -7.71
C ASN A 49 -17.38 6.86 -7.35
N ARG A 50 -17.79 6.07 -8.36
CA ARG A 50 -18.64 4.88 -8.16
C ARG A 50 -18.03 3.77 -7.29
N SER A 51 -16.72 3.66 -7.26
CA SER A 51 -16.02 2.57 -6.60
C SER A 51 -14.98 3.03 -5.59
N GLU A 52 -14.90 4.36 -5.37
CA GLU A 52 -13.85 4.94 -4.54
C GLU A 52 -14.33 6.22 -3.87
N VAL A 53 -13.99 6.37 -2.60
CA VAL A 53 -14.08 7.65 -1.87
C VAL A 53 -12.71 7.92 -1.26
N ILE A 54 -12.12 9.05 -1.64
CA ILE A 54 -10.90 9.58 -1.03
C ILE A 54 -11.30 10.73 -0.12
N ALA A 55 -11.02 10.59 1.17
CA ALA A 55 -11.21 11.64 2.17
C ALA A 55 -9.85 12.12 2.68
N VAL A 56 -9.66 13.43 2.71
CA VAL A 56 -8.46 14.06 3.26
C VAL A 56 -8.83 14.75 4.56
N TYR A 57 -8.08 14.46 5.61
CA TYR A 57 -8.21 15.07 6.93
C TYR A 57 -6.96 15.91 7.22
N THR A 58 -7.14 17.03 7.90
CA THR A 58 -6.04 17.94 8.23
C THR A 58 -5.75 17.94 9.71
N TYR A 59 -4.49 18.13 10.07
CA TYR A 59 -4.04 18.34 11.44
C TYR A 59 -2.87 19.33 11.45
N ASP A 60 -2.67 20.00 12.56
CA ASP A 60 -1.52 20.89 12.74
C ASP A 60 -0.31 20.06 13.17
N PRO A 61 0.74 19.95 12.34
CA PRO A 61 1.94 19.23 12.72
C PRO A 61 2.69 19.96 13.84
N ILE A 62 3.24 19.21 14.79
CA ILE A 62 3.99 19.77 15.93
C ILE A 62 5.31 20.41 15.49
N THR A 63 5.88 19.93 14.38
CA THR A 63 7.12 20.44 13.81
C THR A 63 6.86 21.12 12.48
N ALA A 64 7.54 22.24 12.22
CA ALA A 64 7.56 22.83 10.89
C ALA A 64 8.38 21.94 9.94
N PHE A 65 7.86 21.74 8.74
CA PHE A 65 8.56 21.04 7.68
C PHE A 65 9.00 22.04 6.61
N ASP A 66 10.17 21.82 6.01
CA ASP A 66 10.64 22.64 4.92
C ASP A 66 9.69 22.52 3.72
N ALA A 67 9.43 23.65 3.05
CA ALA A 67 8.53 23.71 1.90
C ALA A 67 8.97 22.80 0.74
N ASP A 68 10.27 22.50 0.66
CA ASP A 68 10.87 21.61 -0.34
C ASP A 68 10.87 20.13 0.10
N ASP A 69 10.32 19.80 1.26
CA ASP A 69 10.18 18.41 1.64
C ASP A 69 9.19 17.72 0.70
N ALA A 70 9.65 16.69 0.00
CA ALA A 70 8.79 15.86 -0.87
C ALA A 70 7.63 15.19 -0.10
N LEU A 71 7.70 15.21 1.22
CA LEU A 71 6.62 14.86 2.14
C LEU A 71 5.65 16.02 2.40
N GLN A 72 5.30 16.85 1.43
CA GLN A 72 4.25 17.89 1.53
C GLN A 72 2.88 17.35 2.00
N ARG A 73 2.84 16.13 2.46
CA ARG A 73 1.68 15.43 3.02
C ARG A 73 1.60 15.51 4.54
N PHE A 74 2.62 16.04 5.21
CA PHE A 74 2.54 16.35 6.64
C PHE A 74 1.43 17.38 6.87
N GLY A 75 0.65 17.16 7.92
CA GLY A 75 -0.54 17.93 8.17
C GLY A 75 -1.80 17.37 7.49
N LYS A 76 -1.68 16.26 6.73
CA LYS A 76 -2.79 15.59 6.05
C LYS A 76 -2.77 14.10 6.32
N LEU A 77 -3.97 13.53 6.50
CA LEU A 77 -4.21 12.10 6.53
C LEU A 77 -5.18 11.76 5.40
N LYS A 78 -4.77 10.90 4.47
CA LYS A 78 -5.61 10.44 3.40
C LYS A 78 -6.22 9.08 3.74
N VAL A 79 -7.52 8.94 3.53
CA VAL A 79 -8.25 7.68 3.66
C VAL A 79 -8.89 7.35 2.33
N GLU A 80 -8.52 6.22 1.77
CA GLU A 80 -9.05 5.70 0.51
C GLU A 80 -9.95 4.51 0.79
N ALA A 81 -11.25 4.67 0.58
CA ALA A 81 -12.23 3.58 0.66
C ALA A 81 -12.58 3.13 -0.76
N THR A 82 -12.28 1.88 -1.09
CA THR A 82 -12.49 1.33 -2.43
C THR A 82 -13.34 0.06 -2.41
N SER A 83 -14.09 -0.19 -3.47
CA SER A 83 -14.94 -1.38 -3.63
C SER A 83 -14.70 -2.14 -4.95
N PHE A 84 -13.63 -1.82 -5.67
CA PHE A 84 -13.33 -2.48 -6.94
C PHE A 84 -12.53 -3.79 -6.76
N THR A 85 -11.97 -4.02 -5.59
CA THR A 85 -11.32 -5.28 -5.24
C THR A 85 -12.19 -6.10 -4.30
N ILE A 86 -12.11 -7.42 -4.42
CA ILE A 86 -12.76 -8.33 -3.47
C ILE A 86 -11.98 -8.26 -2.15
N SER A 87 -12.68 -8.01 -1.05
CA SER A 87 -12.08 -7.90 0.29
C SER A 87 -11.74 -9.28 0.90
N GLU A 88 -11.28 -10.24 0.09
CA GLU A 88 -10.97 -11.61 0.49
C GLU A 88 -9.72 -12.14 -0.22
N PRO A 89 -9.04 -13.11 0.37
CA PRO A 89 -9.22 -13.64 1.73
C PRO A 89 -8.76 -12.65 2.81
N VAL A 90 -9.33 -12.74 4.01
CA VAL A 90 -9.01 -11.88 5.15
C VAL A 90 -8.39 -12.66 6.30
N ASP A 91 -7.53 -11.97 7.04
CA ASP A 91 -6.97 -12.40 8.32
C ASP A 91 -7.29 -11.36 9.40
N SER A 92 -7.43 -11.81 10.64
CA SER A 92 -7.48 -10.91 11.80
C SER A 92 -6.07 -10.57 12.22
N LEU A 93 -5.64 -9.32 11.99
CA LEU A 93 -4.29 -8.88 12.33
C LEU A 93 -4.32 -7.83 13.44
N GLU A 94 -3.36 -7.95 14.36
CA GLU A 94 -3.08 -6.92 15.34
C GLU A 94 -2.38 -5.73 14.67
N ILE A 95 -2.96 -4.56 14.82
CA ILE A 95 -2.42 -3.28 14.33
C ILE A 95 -2.05 -2.41 15.52
N SER A 96 -0.93 -1.72 15.41
CA SER A 96 -0.44 -0.75 16.38
C SER A 96 0.20 0.45 15.69
N ALA A 97 0.16 1.60 16.33
CA ALA A 97 0.88 2.77 15.86
C ALA A 97 2.40 2.52 15.85
N MET A 98 3.13 3.07 14.87
CA MET A 98 4.59 2.97 14.84
C MET A 98 5.22 3.54 16.11
N LEU A 99 4.69 4.66 16.61
CA LEU A 99 5.12 5.25 17.88
C LEU A 99 5.02 4.24 19.03
N TYR A 100 3.93 3.48 19.12
CA TYR A 100 3.77 2.44 20.12
C TYR A 100 4.82 1.33 19.98
N ASN A 101 5.13 0.90 18.76
CA ASN A 101 6.12 -0.15 18.50
C ASN A 101 7.56 0.27 18.82
N LEU A 102 7.86 1.57 18.75
CA LEU A 102 9.19 2.14 19.03
C LEU A 102 9.34 2.58 20.50
N ALA A 103 8.26 2.67 21.25
CA ALA A 103 8.22 3.13 22.63
C ALA A 103 8.81 2.10 23.59
N THR A 104 9.44 2.59 24.68
CA THR A 104 9.80 1.77 25.84
C THR A 104 8.55 1.28 26.56
N GLU A 105 8.66 0.29 27.45
CA GLU A 105 7.51 -0.22 28.22
C GLU A 105 6.85 0.87 29.10
N GLU A 106 7.64 1.79 29.62
CA GLU A 106 7.14 2.92 30.40
C GLU A 106 6.36 3.90 29.50
N GLN A 107 6.88 4.19 28.32
CA GLN A 107 6.20 5.03 27.32
C GLN A 107 4.93 4.36 26.79
N LYS A 108 4.93 3.05 26.53
CA LYS A 108 3.73 2.31 26.15
C LYS A 108 2.63 2.45 27.19
N LYS A 109 2.97 2.33 28.47
CA LYS A 109 1.99 2.50 29.56
C LYS A 109 1.35 3.90 29.53
N ILE A 110 2.13 4.94 29.25
CA ILE A 110 1.61 6.30 29.10
C ILE A 110 0.71 6.40 27.86
N LEU A 111 1.15 5.84 26.72
CA LEU A 111 0.37 5.82 25.48
C LEU A 111 -0.99 5.13 25.69
N GLU A 112 -1.02 4.03 26.42
CA GLU A 112 -2.25 3.29 26.70
C GLU A 112 -3.18 4.02 27.67
N THR A 113 -2.64 4.53 28.78
CA THR A 113 -3.46 5.04 29.89
C THR A 113 -3.89 6.50 29.69
N VAL A 114 -3.06 7.31 29.05
CA VAL A 114 -3.30 8.76 28.85
C VAL A 114 -3.88 9.06 27.46
N TYR A 115 -3.39 8.36 26.45
CA TYR A 115 -3.72 8.66 25.05
C TYR A 115 -4.60 7.60 24.37
N ASP A 116 -4.95 6.50 25.08
CA ASP A 116 -5.70 5.33 24.52
C ASP A 116 -5.06 4.76 23.24
N VAL A 117 -3.75 4.89 23.09
CA VAL A 117 -2.97 4.35 21.98
C VAL A 117 -2.48 2.95 22.36
N LYS A 118 -3.21 1.94 21.93
CA LYS A 118 -2.92 0.52 22.19
C LYS A 118 -3.10 -0.31 20.93
N PRO A 119 -2.48 -1.50 20.84
CA PRO A 119 -2.76 -2.43 19.76
C PRO A 119 -4.22 -2.85 19.73
N PHE A 120 -4.75 -3.08 18.53
CA PHE A 120 -6.11 -3.59 18.34
C PHE A 120 -6.17 -4.54 17.12
N PHE A 121 -7.17 -5.39 17.09
CA PHE A 121 -7.37 -6.33 15.98
C PHE A 121 -8.32 -5.76 14.94
N ILE A 122 -7.98 -5.97 13.67
CA ILE A 122 -8.82 -5.59 12.53
C ILE A 122 -8.78 -6.69 11.47
N GLN A 123 -9.88 -6.85 10.74
CA GLN A 123 -9.90 -7.68 9.54
C GLN A 123 -9.11 -6.98 8.43
N THR A 124 -8.11 -7.64 7.92
CA THR A 124 -7.28 -7.16 6.81
C THR A 124 -7.29 -8.17 5.67
N ILE A 125 -7.06 -7.71 4.46
CA ILE A 125 -6.75 -8.60 3.34
C ILE A 125 -5.46 -9.36 3.67
N THR A 126 -5.38 -10.64 3.30
CA THR A 126 -4.17 -11.45 3.56
C THR A 126 -2.94 -10.86 2.89
N LEU A 127 -1.77 -11.15 3.46
CA LEU A 127 -0.51 -10.63 2.94
C LEU A 127 -0.22 -11.12 1.51
N GLU A 128 -0.60 -12.36 1.20
CA GLU A 128 -0.50 -12.93 -0.14
C GLU A 128 -1.33 -12.16 -1.16
N ARG A 129 -2.56 -11.77 -0.76
CA ARG A 129 -3.41 -10.94 -1.61
C ARG A 129 -2.85 -9.52 -1.77
N ILE A 130 -2.39 -8.89 -0.69
CA ILE A 130 -1.74 -7.57 -0.75
C ILE A 130 -0.51 -7.61 -1.67
N PHE A 131 0.26 -8.69 -1.63
CA PHE A 131 1.40 -8.87 -2.52
C PHE A 131 0.98 -8.85 -4.00
N VAL A 132 -0.05 -9.62 -4.36
CA VAL A 132 -0.61 -9.63 -5.72
C VAL A 132 -1.17 -8.26 -6.11
N ASP A 133 -1.90 -7.58 -5.23
CA ASP A 133 -2.42 -6.24 -5.49
C ASP A 133 -1.30 -5.23 -5.78
N LYS A 134 -0.17 -5.34 -5.06
CA LYS A 134 1.02 -4.49 -5.29
C LYS A 134 1.71 -4.78 -6.62
N LEU A 135 1.74 -6.02 -7.08
CA LEU A 135 2.25 -6.35 -8.41
C LEU A 135 1.47 -5.64 -9.51
N PHE A 136 0.14 -5.72 -9.46
CA PHE A 136 -0.72 -5.05 -10.44
C PHE A 136 -0.67 -3.53 -10.32
N ALA A 137 -0.57 -2.99 -9.12
CA ALA A 137 -0.42 -1.54 -8.92
C ALA A 137 0.91 -1.05 -9.51
N ALA A 138 2.02 -1.74 -9.26
CA ALA A 138 3.33 -1.40 -9.82
C ALA A 138 3.32 -1.42 -11.36
N GLU A 139 2.70 -2.44 -11.96
CA GLU A 139 2.54 -2.53 -13.41
C GLU A 139 1.66 -1.41 -13.98
N ALA A 140 0.53 -1.10 -13.32
CA ALA A 140 -0.35 -0.01 -13.74
C ALA A 140 0.38 1.34 -13.77
N TYR A 141 1.27 1.60 -12.80
CA TYR A 141 2.06 2.83 -12.77
C TYR A 141 2.92 3.01 -14.02
N VAL A 142 3.59 1.97 -14.48
CA VAL A 142 4.48 2.05 -15.65
C VAL A 142 3.72 2.02 -16.98
N ARG A 143 2.50 1.49 -16.98
CA ARG A 143 1.64 1.49 -18.17
C ARG A 143 0.90 2.80 -18.40
N HIS A 144 0.52 3.49 -17.34
CA HIS A 144 -0.26 4.73 -17.44
C HIS A 144 0.61 6.00 -17.45
N SER A 145 1.89 5.89 -17.12
CA SER A 145 2.82 7.03 -17.14
C SER A 145 4.25 6.56 -17.35
N SER A 146 5.14 7.49 -17.73
CA SER A 146 6.57 7.19 -17.74
C SER A 146 7.05 6.85 -16.32
N ILE A 147 7.88 5.81 -16.19
CA ILE A 147 8.47 5.44 -14.90
C ILE A 147 9.27 6.59 -14.28
N ASN A 148 9.90 7.45 -15.09
CA ASN A 148 10.66 8.60 -14.60
C ASN A 148 9.74 9.64 -13.93
N GLN A 149 8.52 9.83 -14.45
CA GLN A 149 7.52 10.72 -13.84
C GLN A 149 6.96 10.16 -12.52
N ARG A 150 7.09 8.86 -12.32
CA ARG A 150 6.59 8.10 -11.16
C ARG A 150 7.71 7.38 -10.42
N ALA A 151 8.94 7.87 -10.52
CA ALA A 151 10.13 7.21 -9.96
C ALA A 151 10.01 6.96 -8.45
N PHE A 152 9.39 7.88 -7.72
CA PHE A 152 9.22 7.75 -6.27
C PHE A 152 8.17 6.68 -5.90
N GLU A 153 7.05 6.63 -6.62
CA GLU A 153 6.06 5.58 -6.46
C GLU A 153 6.62 4.21 -6.86
N ALA A 154 7.35 4.15 -7.97
CA ALA A 154 8.06 2.93 -8.37
C ALA A 154 9.03 2.46 -7.28
N ALA A 155 9.80 3.38 -6.69
CA ALA A 155 10.71 3.09 -5.59
C ALA A 155 10.02 2.47 -4.37
N LYS A 156 8.84 3.00 -3.99
CA LYS A 156 8.03 2.42 -2.91
C LYS A 156 7.59 0.99 -3.24
N HIS A 157 7.14 0.74 -4.47
CA HIS A 157 6.73 -0.60 -4.90
C HIS A 157 7.90 -1.58 -4.95
N ILE A 158 9.08 -1.15 -5.41
CA ILE A 158 10.30 -1.98 -5.41
C ILE A 158 10.63 -2.44 -3.98
N TYR A 159 10.67 -1.49 -3.04
CA TYR A 159 10.95 -1.78 -1.65
C TYR A 159 9.90 -2.73 -1.05
N ASP A 160 8.63 -2.38 -1.19
CA ASP A 160 7.53 -3.17 -0.62
C ASP A 160 7.52 -4.61 -1.15
N LEU A 161 7.64 -4.79 -2.46
CA LEU A 161 7.64 -6.12 -3.07
C LEU A 161 8.86 -6.94 -2.63
N ALA A 162 10.04 -6.31 -2.56
CA ALA A 162 11.26 -6.99 -2.11
C ALA A 162 11.17 -7.45 -0.64
N VAL A 163 10.60 -6.63 0.24
CA VAL A 163 10.41 -6.97 1.66
C VAL A 163 9.31 -8.02 1.84
N ILE A 164 8.16 -7.82 1.19
CA ILE A 164 7.01 -8.71 1.36
C ILE A 164 7.30 -10.10 0.78
N ALA A 165 8.04 -10.20 -0.31
CA ALA A 165 8.41 -11.49 -0.90
C ALA A 165 9.24 -12.39 0.06
N GLN A 166 9.98 -11.79 0.99
CA GLN A 166 10.75 -12.52 2.01
C GLN A 166 9.88 -13.05 3.16
N HIS A 167 8.64 -12.58 3.29
CA HIS A 167 7.75 -13.05 4.34
C HIS A 167 7.35 -14.51 4.08
N PRO A 168 7.37 -15.42 5.10
CA PRO A 168 7.12 -16.85 4.92
C PRO A 168 5.83 -17.18 4.13
N LYS A 169 4.74 -16.47 4.38
CA LYS A 169 3.47 -16.65 3.66
C LYS A 169 3.59 -16.36 2.16
N VAL A 170 4.32 -15.31 1.80
CA VAL A 170 4.50 -14.91 0.38
C VAL A 170 5.56 -15.77 -0.30
N SER A 171 6.63 -16.11 0.39
CA SER A 171 7.61 -17.07 -0.11
C SER A 171 6.96 -18.44 -0.40
N ALA A 172 6.07 -18.92 0.47
CA ALA A 172 5.30 -20.13 0.24
C ALA A 172 4.35 -19.97 -0.98
N LEU A 173 3.69 -18.82 -1.13
CA LEU A 173 2.86 -18.52 -2.30
C LEU A 173 3.67 -18.57 -3.60
N LEU A 174 4.85 -17.94 -3.64
CA LEU A 174 5.72 -17.92 -4.83
C LEU A 174 6.25 -19.30 -5.20
N SER A 175 6.25 -20.24 -4.25
CA SER A 175 6.64 -21.65 -4.46
C SER A 175 5.44 -22.56 -4.84
N ASP A 176 4.21 -22.08 -4.72
CA ASP A 176 2.97 -22.79 -5.00
C ASP A 176 2.32 -22.20 -6.27
N SER A 177 2.68 -22.75 -7.42
CA SER A 177 2.22 -22.25 -8.73
C SER A 177 0.69 -22.23 -8.87
N ASP A 178 -0.01 -23.23 -8.33
CA ASP A 178 -1.48 -23.29 -8.45
C ASP A 178 -2.16 -22.22 -7.62
N LYS A 179 -1.69 -22.02 -6.38
CA LYS A 179 -2.22 -20.98 -5.48
C LYS A 179 -1.92 -19.60 -6.03
N LEU A 180 -0.70 -19.36 -6.52
CA LEU A 180 -0.29 -18.10 -7.13
C LEU A 180 -1.16 -17.80 -8.35
N LYS A 181 -1.30 -18.73 -9.27
CA LYS A 181 -2.12 -18.62 -10.48
C LYS A 181 -3.58 -18.27 -10.13
N ASN A 182 -4.17 -18.94 -9.16
CA ASN A 182 -5.54 -18.64 -8.73
C ASN A 182 -5.71 -17.20 -8.24
N LEU A 183 -4.79 -16.70 -7.41
CA LEU A 183 -4.84 -15.31 -6.93
C LEU A 183 -4.64 -14.30 -8.06
N LEU A 184 -3.72 -14.59 -8.99
CA LEU A 184 -3.50 -13.75 -10.17
C LEU A 184 -4.73 -13.70 -11.08
N GLU A 185 -5.39 -14.83 -11.33
CA GLU A 185 -6.63 -14.87 -12.12
C GLU A 185 -7.77 -14.08 -11.48
N ILE A 186 -7.94 -14.18 -10.17
CA ILE A 186 -8.91 -13.37 -9.42
C ILE A 186 -8.61 -11.88 -9.64
N ARG A 187 -7.36 -11.50 -9.47
CA ARG A 187 -6.95 -10.09 -9.60
C ARG A 187 -7.09 -9.57 -11.03
N MET A 188 -6.74 -10.36 -12.04
CA MET A 188 -6.94 -10.02 -13.46
C MET A 188 -8.41 -9.75 -13.80
N LYS A 189 -9.34 -10.54 -13.24
CA LYS A 189 -10.78 -10.31 -13.44
C LYS A 189 -11.23 -8.96 -12.84
N GLU A 190 -10.68 -8.58 -11.71
CA GLU A 190 -11.00 -7.30 -11.06
C GLU A 190 -10.47 -6.09 -11.86
N GLU A 191 -9.35 -6.24 -12.58
CA GLU A 191 -8.81 -5.16 -13.42
C GLU A 191 -9.80 -4.70 -14.51
N GLN A 192 -10.71 -5.56 -14.96
CA GLN A 192 -11.73 -5.22 -15.96
C GLN A 192 -12.73 -4.16 -15.47
N GLY A 193 -12.95 -4.08 -14.16
CA GLY A 193 -13.88 -3.12 -13.54
C GLY A 193 -13.21 -1.86 -12.99
N ARG A 194 -11.89 -1.78 -13.06
CA ARG A 194 -11.12 -0.70 -12.46
C ARG A 194 -10.88 0.43 -13.47
N LEU A 195 -11.12 1.68 -13.05
CA LEU A 195 -10.99 2.86 -13.93
C LEU A 195 -9.55 3.04 -14.44
N ASP A 196 -8.57 2.87 -13.54
CA ASP A 196 -7.12 2.97 -13.84
C ASP A 196 -6.47 1.57 -13.81
N GLY A 197 -7.21 0.56 -14.29
CA GLY A 197 -6.76 -0.82 -14.35
C GLY A 197 -5.92 -1.10 -15.60
N ILE A 198 -5.40 -2.31 -15.66
CA ILE A 198 -4.64 -2.86 -16.80
C ILE A 198 -5.35 -4.11 -17.35
N PRO A 199 -6.61 -3.98 -17.82
CA PRO A 199 -7.38 -5.11 -18.27
C PRO A 199 -6.68 -5.83 -19.43
N GLY A 200 -6.66 -7.17 -19.38
CA GLY A 200 -6.05 -8.00 -20.42
C GLY A 200 -4.53 -8.13 -20.37
N VAL A 201 -3.84 -7.48 -19.45
CA VAL A 201 -2.39 -7.65 -19.27
C VAL A 201 -2.14 -8.86 -18.39
N ALA A 202 -1.45 -9.87 -18.95
CA ALA A 202 -1.05 -11.05 -18.19
C ALA A 202 0.16 -10.74 -17.28
N PRO A 203 0.28 -11.35 -16.08
CA PRO A 203 1.43 -11.14 -15.20
C PRO A 203 2.77 -11.49 -15.84
N THR A 204 2.79 -12.41 -16.80
CA THR A 204 3.97 -12.76 -17.61
C THR A 204 4.43 -11.64 -18.56
N GLU A 205 3.57 -10.68 -18.82
CA GLU A 205 3.82 -9.51 -19.70
C GLU A 205 4.13 -8.23 -18.92
N PHE A 206 4.33 -8.33 -17.60
CA PHE A 206 4.64 -7.17 -16.76
C PHE A 206 6.00 -6.57 -17.11
N ILE A 207 5.99 -5.29 -17.48
CA ILE A 207 7.18 -4.52 -17.86
C ILE A 207 7.82 -3.78 -16.68
N PHE A 208 7.12 -3.67 -15.54
CA PHE A 208 7.63 -3.01 -14.34
C PHE A 208 8.99 -3.57 -13.91
N PHE A 209 9.15 -4.88 -13.92
CA PHE A 209 10.38 -5.55 -13.47
C PHE A 209 11.62 -5.10 -14.25
N THR A 210 11.50 -5.04 -15.58
CA THR A 210 12.62 -4.64 -16.45
C THR A 210 12.86 -3.12 -16.43
N GLN A 211 11.79 -2.32 -16.39
CA GLN A 211 11.93 -0.87 -16.37
C GLN A 211 12.45 -0.32 -15.04
N ALA A 212 12.18 -1.00 -13.93
CA ALA A 212 12.61 -0.56 -12.61
C ALA A 212 14.10 -0.80 -12.35
N GLY A 213 14.67 -1.89 -12.86
CA GLY A 213 16.02 -2.35 -12.54
C GLY A 213 17.14 -1.45 -13.07
N ASP A 214 16.99 -0.95 -14.31
CA ASP A 214 18.05 -0.22 -15.02
C ASP A 214 17.85 1.31 -15.03
N ASN A 215 16.93 1.83 -14.25
CA ASN A 215 16.55 3.24 -14.30
C ASN A 215 17.26 4.06 -13.21
N SER A 216 18.12 4.99 -13.63
CA SER A 216 18.90 5.85 -12.73
C SER A 216 18.04 6.79 -11.86
N ASP A 217 16.89 7.27 -12.39
CA ASP A 217 15.99 8.14 -11.63
C ASP A 217 15.24 7.36 -10.56
N VAL A 218 14.85 6.11 -10.87
CA VAL A 218 14.27 5.18 -9.89
C VAL A 218 15.27 4.85 -8.79
N ARG A 219 16.54 4.60 -9.12
CA ARG A 219 17.60 4.37 -8.12
C ARG A 219 17.72 5.55 -7.15
N LYS A 220 17.85 6.77 -7.67
CA LYS A 220 17.93 7.98 -6.83
C LYS A 220 16.68 8.16 -5.96
N ALA A 221 15.51 7.92 -6.55
CA ALA A 221 14.24 7.98 -5.83
C ALA A 221 14.17 6.91 -4.74
N TYR A 222 14.72 5.72 -4.98
CA TYR A 222 14.76 4.62 -4.02
C TYR A 222 15.60 4.96 -2.78
N GLU A 223 16.79 5.52 -2.98
CA GLU A 223 17.65 6.00 -1.88
C GLU A 223 16.95 7.11 -1.08
N THR A 224 16.36 8.07 -1.78
CA THR A 224 15.59 9.16 -1.15
C THR A 224 14.41 8.62 -0.36
N MET A 225 13.66 7.68 -0.92
CA MET A 225 12.53 7.04 -0.28
C MET A 225 12.96 6.32 1.00
N GLN A 226 14.00 5.50 0.97
CA GLN A 226 14.48 4.82 2.17
C GLN A 226 14.91 5.79 3.27
N ASN A 227 15.66 6.83 2.92
CA ASN A 227 16.11 7.83 3.90
C ASN A 227 14.95 8.53 4.61
N ARG A 228 13.80 8.69 3.95
CA ARG A 228 12.64 9.41 4.48
C ARG A 228 11.59 8.51 5.12
N TYR A 229 11.42 7.29 4.61
CA TYR A 229 10.30 6.42 5.00
C TYR A 229 10.72 5.20 5.81
N VAL A 230 11.97 4.74 5.71
CA VAL A 230 12.47 3.60 6.47
C VAL A 230 13.20 4.12 7.71
N LEU A 231 12.55 4.02 8.87
CA LEU A 231 13.03 4.66 10.11
C LEU A 231 14.31 4.03 10.66
N ARG A 232 14.44 2.70 10.57
CA ARG A 232 15.61 1.99 11.13
C ARG A 232 16.54 1.59 10.00
N GLU A 233 17.81 1.87 10.17
CA GLU A 233 18.85 1.59 9.19
C GLU A 233 18.92 0.10 8.83
N GLN A 234 18.72 -0.76 9.80
CA GLN A 234 18.67 -2.22 9.62
C GLN A 234 17.54 -2.74 8.75
N ASP A 235 16.49 -1.94 8.53
CA ASP A 235 15.35 -2.28 7.67
C ASP A 235 15.55 -1.78 6.23
N ARG A 236 16.65 -1.07 5.96
CA ARG A 236 16.99 -0.61 4.61
C ARG A 236 17.56 -1.77 3.79
N ILE A 237 17.25 -1.75 2.51
CA ILE A 237 17.68 -2.76 1.54
C ILE A 237 18.40 -2.05 0.39
N GLU A 238 19.60 -2.49 0.05
CA GLU A 238 20.32 -1.99 -1.11
C GLU A 238 19.49 -2.16 -2.39
N PHE A 239 19.57 -1.19 -3.28
CA PHE A 239 18.76 -1.16 -4.51
C PHE A 239 18.97 -2.44 -5.35
N GLU A 240 20.20 -2.88 -5.52
CA GLU A 240 20.55 -4.10 -6.25
C GLU A 240 19.93 -5.36 -5.64
N THR A 241 19.90 -5.43 -4.32
CA THR A 241 19.26 -6.53 -3.59
C THR A 241 17.74 -6.52 -3.82
N ALA A 242 17.13 -5.35 -3.78
CA ALA A 242 15.70 -5.21 -4.06
C ALA A 242 15.36 -5.57 -5.52
N VAL A 243 16.15 -5.11 -6.49
CA VAL A 243 16.00 -5.47 -7.90
C VAL A 243 16.16 -6.97 -8.12
N LYS A 244 17.15 -7.60 -7.47
CA LYS A 244 17.30 -9.06 -7.53
C LYS A 244 16.06 -9.79 -6.99
N ALA A 245 15.46 -9.30 -5.92
CA ALA A 245 14.21 -9.87 -5.41
C ALA A 245 13.07 -9.73 -6.43
N LEU A 246 12.98 -8.60 -7.15
CA LEU A 246 12.00 -8.42 -8.23
C LEU A 246 12.21 -9.43 -9.37
N MET A 247 13.46 -9.69 -9.78
CA MET A 247 13.73 -10.69 -10.82
C MET A 247 13.30 -12.10 -10.39
N ASN A 248 13.53 -12.48 -9.13
CA ASN A 248 13.08 -13.76 -8.59
C ASN A 248 11.53 -13.85 -8.56
N ILE A 249 10.84 -12.73 -8.26
CA ILE A 249 9.38 -12.66 -8.35
C ILE A 249 8.94 -12.89 -9.81
N GLN A 250 9.54 -12.19 -10.75
CA GLN A 250 9.24 -12.33 -12.18
C GLN A 250 9.42 -13.77 -12.66
N GLU A 251 10.52 -14.43 -12.29
CA GLU A 251 10.75 -15.85 -12.61
C GLU A 251 9.63 -16.76 -12.06
N SER A 252 9.07 -16.42 -10.89
CA SER A 252 7.96 -17.19 -10.32
C SER A 252 6.64 -16.97 -11.08
N LEU A 253 6.46 -15.79 -11.69
CA LEU A 253 5.28 -15.49 -12.52
C LEU A 253 5.35 -16.17 -13.90
N LEU A 254 6.53 -16.56 -14.35
CA LEU A 254 6.76 -17.22 -15.66
C LEU A 254 6.63 -18.75 -15.62
N LYS A 255 6.52 -19.33 -14.42
CA LYS A 255 6.32 -20.79 -14.21
C LYS A 255 4.87 -21.17 -14.25
#